data_20e44b485055e0f332076307ca27f8ac
#
_entry.id   20e44b485055e0f332076307ca27f8ac
#
_cell.length_a   1.000
_cell.length_b   1.000
_cell.length_c   1.000
_cell.angle_alpha   90.00
_cell.angle_beta   90.00
_cell.angle_gamma   90.00
#
_symmetry.space_group_name_H-M   'P 1'
#
loop_
_entity.id
_entity.type
_entity.pdbx_description
1 polymer ?
#
loop_
_entity_poly.entity_id
_entity_poly.type
_entity_poly.pdbx_seq_one_letter_code
_entity_poly.pdbx_strand_id
1 'polypeptide(L)'
;LRSKLSSSVLEVLGRHAEESWREPEGLRLHTRVAADNGSAVDALIARGVELGLDLRKAKKGVEGEARDAGLAFQREAVAAGGDGYVSGGECTVTLRGSGRGGRAQEFVLSAATAIDDGLIAALGTDGIDGTSDAAGALVDEQVRTAFSAEFTPHSYLDHNDSDAFFARVGTQLMTGRTGTNVSDLYLYLR
;
A
#
# COMPACT_ATOMS: atom_id res chain seq x y z
N LEU A 1 21.65 15.44 -14.07
CA LEU A 1 21.67 14.56 -12.87
C LEU A 1 22.97 14.68 -12.08
N ARG A 2 24.15 14.62 -12.75
CA ARG A 2 25.46 14.71 -12.06
C ARG A 2 25.64 15.96 -11.18
N SER A 3 25.06 17.09 -11.55
CA SER A 3 25.17 18.36 -10.79
C SER A 3 24.38 18.35 -9.45
N LYS A 4 23.55 17.35 -9.21
CA LYS A 4 22.74 17.19 -7.99
C LYS A 4 23.25 16.13 -7.03
N LEU A 5 24.33 15.42 -7.38
CA LEU A 5 24.93 14.38 -6.56
C LEU A 5 26.05 14.94 -5.70
N SER A 6 26.18 14.43 -4.46
CA SER A 6 27.27 14.78 -3.60
C SER A 6 28.63 14.29 -4.17
N SER A 7 29.72 14.95 -3.80
CA SER A 7 31.06 14.58 -4.26
C SER A 7 31.43 13.14 -3.88
N SER A 8 31.00 12.66 -2.71
CA SER A 8 31.22 11.27 -2.26
C SER A 8 30.53 10.24 -3.16
N VAL A 9 29.31 10.54 -3.61
CA VAL A 9 28.58 9.66 -4.56
C VAL A 9 29.27 9.65 -5.92
N LEU A 10 29.72 10.81 -6.41
CA LEU A 10 30.44 10.92 -7.68
C LEU A 10 31.77 10.17 -7.65
N GLU A 11 32.47 10.20 -6.52
CA GLU A 11 33.72 9.46 -6.33
C GLU A 11 33.49 7.94 -6.37
N VAL A 12 32.48 7.42 -5.67
CA VAL A 12 32.11 5.99 -5.72
C VAL A 12 31.72 5.56 -7.12
N LEU A 13 30.87 6.33 -7.79
CA LEU A 13 30.48 6.04 -9.18
C LEU A 13 31.67 6.11 -10.15
N GLY A 14 32.63 7.00 -9.89
CA GLY A 14 33.85 7.11 -10.69
C GLY A 14 34.79 5.90 -10.55
N ARG A 15 34.93 5.36 -9.33
CA ARG A 15 35.74 4.16 -9.07
C ARG A 15 35.22 2.91 -9.79
N HIS A 16 33.93 2.79 -9.97
CA HIS A 16 33.27 1.64 -10.60
C HIS A 16 32.89 1.86 -12.07
N ALA A 17 33.20 3.03 -12.62
CA ALA A 17 32.87 3.35 -14.01
C ALA A 17 33.61 2.46 -15.05
N GLU A 18 34.73 1.84 -14.66
CA GLU A 18 35.50 0.95 -15.52
C GLU A 18 35.08 -0.53 -15.39
N GLU A 19 34.35 -0.88 -14.33
CA GLU A 19 33.67 -2.18 -14.22
C GLU A 19 32.39 -2.15 -15.08
N SER A 20 32.57 -2.02 -16.40
CA SER A 20 31.45 -2.17 -17.31
C SER A 20 30.94 -3.61 -17.19
N TRP A 21 29.67 -3.74 -16.81
CA TRP A 21 28.98 -5.01 -16.82
C TRP A 21 29.12 -5.61 -18.24
N ARG A 22 29.87 -6.69 -18.35
CA ARG A 22 29.97 -7.43 -19.62
C ARG A 22 29.01 -8.59 -19.52
N GLU A 23 28.09 -8.66 -20.48
CA GLU A 23 27.30 -9.88 -20.64
C GLU A 23 28.24 -11.05 -20.84
N PRO A 24 28.12 -12.14 -20.07
CA PRO A 24 28.90 -13.34 -20.32
C PRO A 24 28.63 -13.87 -21.72
N GLU A 25 29.65 -13.97 -22.56
CA GLU A 25 29.50 -14.52 -23.91
C GLU A 25 28.95 -15.94 -23.83
N GLY A 26 27.92 -16.23 -24.64
CA GLY A 26 27.30 -17.54 -24.73
C GLY A 26 26.25 -17.87 -23.68
N LEU A 27 25.89 -16.95 -22.79
CA LEU A 27 24.83 -17.17 -21.82
C LEU A 27 23.46 -17.02 -22.49
N ARG A 28 22.66 -18.09 -22.46
CA ARG A 28 21.24 -18.03 -22.86
C ARG A 28 20.39 -17.82 -21.62
N LEU A 29 19.85 -16.61 -21.46
CA LEU A 29 18.96 -16.26 -20.36
C LEU A 29 17.51 -16.47 -20.77
N HIS A 30 16.77 -17.20 -19.96
CA HIS A 30 15.32 -17.30 -20.04
C HIS A 30 14.74 -16.68 -18.76
N THR A 31 14.15 -15.50 -18.91
CA THR A 31 13.47 -14.81 -17.81
C THR A 31 11.99 -15.07 -17.88
N ARG A 32 11.39 -15.45 -16.75
CA ARG A 32 9.95 -15.60 -16.61
C ARG A 32 9.49 -14.86 -15.36
N VAL A 33 8.54 -13.96 -15.51
CA VAL A 33 7.82 -13.36 -14.39
C VAL A 33 6.87 -14.41 -13.85
N ALA A 34 7.07 -14.86 -12.61
CA ALA A 34 6.24 -15.87 -11.97
C ALA A 34 4.94 -15.29 -11.42
N ALA A 35 5.01 -14.09 -10.85
CA ALA A 35 3.87 -13.32 -10.37
C ALA A 35 4.25 -11.84 -10.34
N ASP A 36 3.26 -10.99 -10.44
CA ASP A 36 3.36 -9.54 -10.33
C ASP A 36 2.15 -9.00 -9.54
N ASN A 37 2.09 -7.69 -9.36
CA ASN A 37 0.99 -7.05 -8.66
C ASN A 37 -0.37 -7.30 -9.36
N GLY A 38 -0.39 -7.31 -10.70
CA GLY A 38 -1.58 -7.63 -11.48
C GLY A 38 -2.10 -9.03 -11.18
N SER A 39 -1.21 -10.01 -11.09
CA SER A 39 -1.56 -11.41 -10.74
C SER A 39 -2.19 -11.50 -9.34
N ALA A 40 -1.69 -10.73 -8.38
CA ALA A 40 -2.26 -10.69 -7.02
C ALA A 40 -3.66 -10.05 -7.00
N VAL A 41 -3.86 -8.95 -7.75
CA VAL A 41 -5.18 -8.32 -7.93
C VAL A 41 -6.17 -9.29 -8.59
N ASP A 42 -5.75 -10.00 -9.65
CA ASP A 42 -6.61 -10.95 -10.35
C ASP A 42 -6.98 -12.14 -9.46
N ALA A 43 -6.06 -12.62 -8.61
CA ALA A 43 -6.34 -13.67 -7.62
C ALA A 43 -7.35 -13.20 -6.55
N LEU A 44 -7.24 -11.94 -6.09
CA LEU A 44 -8.20 -11.36 -5.15
C LEU A 44 -9.61 -11.29 -5.76
N ILE A 45 -9.71 -10.85 -7.02
CA ILE A 45 -10.97 -10.79 -7.77
C ILE A 45 -11.56 -12.20 -7.96
N ALA A 46 -10.74 -13.16 -8.38
CA ALA A 46 -11.17 -14.55 -8.55
C ALA A 46 -11.74 -15.11 -7.23
N ARG A 47 -11.08 -14.81 -6.11
CA ARG A 47 -11.59 -15.19 -4.79
C ARG A 47 -12.90 -14.51 -4.45
N GLY A 48 -13.06 -13.23 -4.79
CA GLY A 48 -14.32 -12.51 -4.65
C GLY A 48 -15.47 -13.18 -5.40
N VAL A 49 -15.23 -13.55 -6.65
CA VAL A 49 -16.22 -14.28 -7.48
C VAL A 49 -16.62 -15.62 -6.84
N GLU A 50 -15.66 -16.39 -6.30
CA GLU A 50 -15.95 -17.62 -5.57
C GLU A 50 -16.84 -17.39 -4.35
N LEU A 51 -16.75 -16.22 -3.73
CA LEU A 51 -17.57 -15.80 -2.59
C LEU A 51 -18.90 -15.14 -3.02
N GLY A 52 -19.17 -15.05 -4.32
CA GLY A 52 -20.39 -14.46 -4.87
C GLY A 52 -20.37 -12.93 -4.94
N LEU A 53 -19.19 -12.29 -4.85
CA LEU A 53 -19.02 -10.85 -4.87
C LEU A 53 -18.72 -10.35 -6.29
N ASP A 54 -19.32 -9.22 -6.69
CA ASP A 54 -19.02 -8.48 -7.90
C ASP A 54 -17.93 -7.43 -7.61
N LEU A 55 -16.66 -7.84 -7.69
CA LEU A 55 -15.53 -6.96 -7.46
C LEU A 55 -15.08 -6.25 -8.75
N ARG A 56 -15.01 -4.94 -8.72
CA ARG A 56 -14.54 -4.11 -9.83
C ARG A 56 -13.04 -3.86 -9.72
N LYS A 57 -12.32 -4.08 -10.81
CA LYS A 57 -10.88 -3.79 -10.90
C LYS A 57 -10.65 -2.32 -11.25
N ALA A 58 -9.75 -1.66 -10.53
CA ALA A 58 -9.29 -0.31 -10.86
C ALA A 58 -8.63 -0.27 -12.25
N LYS A 59 -8.85 0.83 -12.98
CA LYS A 59 -8.25 1.03 -14.31
C LYS A 59 -6.76 1.32 -14.25
N LYS A 60 -6.29 1.88 -13.14
CA LYS A 60 -4.89 2.20 -12.86
C LYS A 60 -4.52 1.71 -11.48
N GLY A 61 -3.24 1.36 -11.29
CA GLY A 61 -2.69 1.09 -9.97
C GLY A 61 -2.72 2.34 -9.10
N VAL A 62 -2.80 2.12 -7.79
CA VAL A 62 -2.70 3.18 -6.79
C VAL A 62 -1.25 3.61 -6.68
N GLU A 63 -0.99 4.93 -6.71
CA GLU A 63 0.34 5.54 -6.61
C GLU A 63 0.25 6.94 -5.98
N GLY A 64 1.40 7.51 -5.65
CA GLY A 64 1.50 8.85 -5.06
C GLY A 64 1.44 8.83 -3.53
N GLU A 65 1.12 9.96 -2.93
CA GLU A 65 1.07 10.13 -1.47
C GLU A 65 -0.09 9.33 -0.87
N ALA A 66 0.18 8.46 0.11
CA ALA A 66 -0.79 7.52 0.66
C ALA A 66 -2.08 8.18 1.16
N ARG A 67 -1.95 9.35 1.82
CA ARG A 67 -3.13 10.07 2.33
C ARG A 67 -4.01 10.65 1.22
N ASP A 68 -3.45 11.07 0.10
CA ASP A 68 -4.22 11.57 -1.03
C ASP A 68 -4.81 10.41 -1.83
N ALA A 69 -4.03 9.35 -2.00
CA ALA A 69 -4.43 8.14 -2.70
C ALA A 69 -5.60 7.42 -2.00
N GLY A 70 -5.60 7.35 -0.66
CA GLY A 70 -6.68 6.75 0.12
C GLY A 70 -8.03 7.45 -0.11
N LEU A 71 -8.03 8.78 -0.09
CA LEU A 71 -9.22 9.59 -0.37
C LEU A 71 -9.69 9.45 -1.83
N ALA A 72 -8.76 9.38 -2.78
CA ALA A 72 -9.09 9.21 -4.19
C ALA A 72 -9.69 7.82 -4.45
N PHE A 73 -9.07 6.77 -3.93
CA PHE A 73 -9.51 5.39 -4.05
C PHE A 73 -10.92 5.19 -3.50
N GLN A 74 -11.21 5.73 -2.31
CA GLN A 74 -12.54 5.64 -1.71
C GLN A 74 -13.62 6.25 -2.63
N ARG A 75 -13.37 7.43 -3.20
CA ARG A 75 -14.31 8.09 -4.15
C ARG A 75 -14.49 7.28 -5.43
N GLU A 76 -13.41 6.72 -5.98
CA GLU A 76 -13.47 5.88 -7.17
C GLU A 76 -14.24 4.58 -6.90
N ALA A 77 -14.01 3.95 -5.74
CA ALA A 77 -14.66 2.73 -5.32
C ALA A 77 -16.18 2.90 -5.21
N VAL A 78 -16.63 3.97 -4.56
CA VAL A 78 -18.07 4.29 -4.45
C VAL A 78 -18.69 4.54 -5.84
N ALA A 79 -17.98 5.23 -6.72
CA ALA A 79 -18.46 5.53 -8.08
C ALA A 79 -18.47 4.28 -9.00
N ALA A 80 -17.61 3.30 -8.76
CA ALA A 80 -17.48 2.11 -9.60
C ALA A 80 -18.69 1.16 -9.48
N GLY A 81 -19.39 1.18 -8.34
CA GLY A 81 -20.50 0.26 -8.06
C GLY A 81 -20.02 -1.18 -7.85
N GLY A 82 -20.97 -2.12 -7.83
CA GLY A 82 -20.70 -3.52 -7.47
C GLY A 82 -20.60 -3.72 -5.96
N ASP A 83 -20.15 -4.89 -5.53
CA ASP A 83 -19.98 -5.25 -4.12
C ASP A 83 -18.62 -4.79 -3.57
N GLY A 84 -17.67 -4.43 -4.47
CA GLY A 84 -16.39 -3.93 -4.06
C GLY A 84 -15.49 -3.46 -5.21
N TYR A 85 -14.36 -2.86 -4.82
CA TYR A 85 -13.38 -2.27 -5.73
C TYR A 85 -11.97 -2.67 -5.30
N VAL A 86 -11.16 -3.10 -6.25
CA VAL A 86 -9.83 -3.65 -6.01
C VAL A 86 -8.80 -2.95 -6.85
N SER A 87 -7.67 -2.62 -6.26
CA SER A 87 -6.48 -2.15 -6.95
C SER A 87 -5.22 -2.78 -6.39
N GLY A 88 -4.19 -2.77 -7.17
CA GLY A 88 -2.83 -2.93 -6.69
C GLY A 88 -2.05 -1.64 -6.87
N GLY A 89 -0.81 -1.60 -6.42
CA GLY A 89 0.06 -0.45 -6.61
C GLY A 89 1.03 -0.24 -5.46
N GLU A 90 1.57 0.95 -5.37
CA GLU A 90 2.51 1.31 -4.31
C GLU A 90 2.48 2.82 -4.05
N CYS A 91 2.11 3.19 -2.82
CA CYS A 91 2.11 4.57 -2.37
C CYS A 91 3.45 4.98 -1.75
N THR A 92 3.62 6.27 -1.55
CA THR A 92 4.69 6.88 -0.76
C THR A 92 4.11 7.56 0.47
N VAL A 93 4.96 7.78 1.49
CA VAL A 93 4.62 8.55 2.69
C VAL A 93 5.65 9.63 2.90
N THR A 94 5.21 10.86 2.99
CA THR A 94 6.05 11.98 3.42
C THR A 94 6.04 12.04 4.94
N LEU A 95 7.19 11.76 5.56
CA LEU A 95 7.33 11.81 7.02
C LEU A 95 7.26 13.25 7.52
N ARG A 96 6.32 13.51 8.42
CA ARG A 96 6.08 14.82 9.10
C ARG A 96 6.24 14.71 10.60
N GLY A 97 6.06 13.53 11.14
CA GLY A 97 6.19 13.20 12.56
C GLY A 97 7.15 12.06 12.82
N SER A 98 7.16 11.57 14.05
CA SER A 98 8.02 10.47 14.52
C SER A 98 7.23 9.21 14.91
N GLY A 99 5.97 9.12 14.50
CA GLY A 99 5.11 7.97 14.75
C GLY A 99 5.54 6.72 13.99
N ARG A 100 4.82 5.63 14.21
CA ARG A 100 5.02 4.34 13.55
C ARG A 100 3.89 4.04 12.58
N GLY A 101 4.21 3.29 11.54
CA GLY A 101 3.27 2.84 10.53
C GLY A 101 3.95 2.70 9.19
N GLY A 102 3.13 2.62 8.15
CA GLY A 102 3.57 2.56 6.78
C GLY A 102 2.50 3.07 5.81
N ARG A 103 2.75 2.89 4.52
CA ARG A 103 1.92 3.46 3.45
C ARG A 103 0.54 2.81 3.36
N ALA A 104 0.43 1.50 3.62
CA ALA A 104 -0.85 0.82 3.57
C ALA A 104 -1.77 1.27 4.72
N GLN A 105 -1.23 1.37 5.93
CA GLN A 105 -1.97 1.88 7.08
C GLN A 105 -2.32 3.36 6.91
N GLU A 106 -1.39 4.22 6.45
CA GLU A 106 -1.68 5.65 6.23
C GLU A 106 -2.74 5.88 5.15
N PHE A 107 -2.74 5.06 4.10
CA PHE A 107 -3.78 5.03 3.08
C PHE A 107 -5.16 4.73 3.67
N VAL A 108 -5.28 3.65 4.45
CA VAL A 108 -6.55 3.26 5.08
C VAL A 108 -7.01 4.31 6.09
N LEU A 109 -6.10 4.86 6.89
CA LEU A 109 -6.39 5.89 7.88
C LEU A 109 -6.92 7.17 7.23
N SER A 110 -6.35 7.54 6.09
CA SER A 110 -6.84 8.69 5.31
C SER A 110 -8.22 8.41 4.73
N ALA A 111 -8.42 7.27 4.09
CA ALA A 111 -9.71 6.88 3.54
C ALA A 111 -10.82 6.82 4.60
N ALA A 112 -10.48 6.42 5.84
CA ALA A 112 -11.39 6.39 6.97
C ALA A 112 -12.04 7.75 7.31
N THR A 113 -11.39 8.85 6.93
CA THR A 113 -11.95 10.20 7.13
C THR A 113 -13.13 10.52 6.22
N ALA A 114 -13.30 9.76 5.14
CA ALA A 114 -14.30 10.00 4.10
C ALA A 114 -15.21 8.79 3.81
N ILE A 115 -15.00 7.65 4.46
CA ILE A 115 -15.85 6.48 4.28
C ILE A 115 -17.17 6.66 5.05
N ASP A 116 -18.30 6.48 4.37
CA ASP A 116 -19.62 6.54 4.98
C ASP A 116 -20.20 5.16 5.29
N ASP A 117 -19.94 4.19 4.44
CA ASP A 117 -20.34 2.80 4.59
C ASP A 117 -19.25 1.85 4.08
N GLY A 118 -19.40 0.57 4.36
CA GLY A 118 -18.49 -0.47 3.88
C GLY A 118 -17.17 -0.56 4.63
N LEU A 119 -16.22 -1.24 3.99
CA LEU A 119 -14.90 -1.55 4.52
C LEU A 119 -13.82 -1.12 3.53
N ILE A 120 -12.77 -0.47 4.03
CA ILE A 120 -11.52 -0.25 3.28
C ILE A 120 -10.38 -1.00 3.96
N ALA A 121 -9.59 -1.71 3.16
CA ALA A 121 -8.39 -2.40 3.58
C ALA A 121 -7.22 -2.13 2.62
N ALA A 122 -6.02 -2.11 3.15
CA ALA A 122 -4.79 -2.13 2.36
C ALA A 122 -3.72 -2.94 3.08
N LEU A 123 -2.88 -3.61 2.30
CA LEU A 123 -1.78 -4.41 2.83
C LEU A 123 -0.61 -4.52 1.85
N GLY A 124 0.61 -4.55 2.40
CA GLY A 124 1.81 -4.98 1.68
C GLY A 124 1.85 -6.50 1.56
N THR A 125 2.07 -7.01 0.36
CA THR A 125 2.08 -8.47 0.11
C THR A 125 3.23 -9.19 0.76
N ASP A 126 4.29 -8.49 1.19
CA ASP A 126 5.44 -9.03 1.93
C ASP A 126 5.16 -9.24 3.43
N GLY A 127 4.00 -8.73 3.91
CA GLY A 127 3.55 -8.91 5.29
C GLY A 127 4.06 -7.85 6.25
N ILE A 128 4.65 -6.76 5.75
CA ILE A 128 5.19 -5.66 6.57
C ILE A 128 4.81 -4.32 5.93
N ASP A 129 4.36 -3.38 6.76
CA ASP A 129 4.03 -2.03 6.33
C ASP A 129 4.89 -0.99 7.03
N GLY A 130 5.93 -0.52 6.35
CA GLY A 130 6.84 0.51 6.84
C GLY A 130 7.61 0.09 8.10
N THR A 131 7.35 0.77 9.22
CA THR A 131 7.98 0.50 10.53
C THR A 131 7.09 -0.32 11.47
N SER A 132 5.92 -0.76 11.00
CA SER A 132 4.97 -1.61 11.71
C SER A 132 5.30 -3.09 11.55
N ASP A 133 4.83 -3.92 12.48
CA ASP A 133 4.84 -5.38 12.35
C ASP A 133 3.60 -5.91 11.60
N ALA A 134 2.63 -5.05 11.31
CA ALA A 134 1.46 -5.38 10.52
C ALA A 134 1.76 -5.31 9.01
N ALA A 135 1.05 -6.10 8.22
CA ALA A 135 1.05 -6.00 6.76
C ALA A 135 0.29 -4.78 6.25
N GLY A 136 -0.63 -4.28 7.05
CA GLY A 136 -1.52 -3.18 6.75
C GLY A 136 -2.65 -3.09 7.75
N ALA A 137 -3.79 -2.55 7.34
CA ALA A 137 -4.95 -2.39 8.22
C ALA A 137 -6.27 -2.40 7.46
N LEU A 138 -7.36 -2.39 8.20
CA LEU A 138 -8.70 -2.15 7.68
C LEU A 138 -9.49 -1.17 8.55
N VAL A 139 -10.47 -0.51 7.95
CA VAL A 139 -11.50 0.30 8.62
C VAL A 139 -12.86 -0.07 8.06
N ASP A 140 -13.80 -0.26 8.96
CA ASP A 140 -15.22 -0.44 8.68
C ASP A 140 -16.07 0.60 9.44
N GLU A 141 -17.37 0.47 9.34
CA GLU A 141 -18.33 1.33 10.04
C GLU A 141 -18.15 1.25 11.58
N GLN A 142 -17.80 0.09 12.14
CA GLN A 142 -17.61 -0.07 13.58
C GLN A 142 -16.42 0.73 14.08
N VAL A 143 -15.29 0.71 13.35
CA VAL A 143 -14.12 1.53 13.66
C VAL A 143 -14.48 3.02 13.60
N ARG A 144 -15.30 3.44 12.63
CA ARG A 144 -15.77 4.83 12.53
C ARG A 144 -16.55 5.30 13.74
N THR A 145 -17.39 4.44 14.30
CA THR A 145 -18.17 4.79 15.50
C THR A 145 -17.31 5.07 16.73
N ALA A 146 -16.05 4.62 16.73
CA ALA A 146 -15.08 4.92 17.77
C ALA A 146 -14.46 6.32 17.67
N PHE A 147 -14.67 7.06 16.56
CA PHE A 147 -14.11 8.40 16.40
C PHE A 147 -14.77 9.39 17.37
N SER A 148 -13.96 10.26 17.95
CA SER A 148 -14.38 11.32 18.86
C SER A 148 -13.50 12.56 18.66
N ALA A 149 -13.80 13.67 19.35
CA ALA A 149 -12.98 14.88 19.29
C ALA A 149 -11.52 14.63 19.75
N GLU A 150 -11.31 13.65 20.63
CA GLU A 150 -9.99 13.29 21.17
C GLU A 150 -9.33 12.11 20.41
N PHE A 151 -10.10 11.42 19.59
CA PHE A 151 -9.64 10.26 18.83
C PHE A 151 -10.06 10.39 17.35
N THR A 152 -9.24 11.09 16.57
CA THR A 152 -9.49 11.35 15.15
C THR A 152 -8.38 10.79 14.29
N PRO A 153 -8.69 10.26 13.09
CA PRO A 153 -7.65 9.84 12.13
C PRO A 153 -6.64 10.94 11.83
N HIS A 154 -7.06 12.21 11.76
CA HIS A 154 -6.20 13.33 11.40
C HIS A 154 -5.03 13.51 12.38
N SER A 155 -5.26 13.36 13.69
CA SER A 155 -4.19 13.52 14.68
C SER A 155 -3.06 12.48 14.50
N TYR A 156 -3.41 11.27 14.10
CA TYR A 156 -2.43 10.20 13.82
C TYR A 156 -1.76 10.39 12.46
N LEU A 157 -2.51 10.82 11.44
CA LEU A 157 -1.95 11.16 10.13
C LEU A 157 -0.88 12.26 10.22
N ASP A 158 -1.13 13.32 11.00
CA ASP A 158 -0.21 14.45 11.15
C ASP A 158 1.12 14.06 11.80
N HIS A 159 1.14 12.95 12.56
CA HIS A 159 2.32 12.42 13.22
C HIS A 159 2.90 11.17 12.55
N ASN A 160 2.33 10.72 11.42
CA ASN A 160 2.64 9.44 10.74
C ASN A 160 2.55 8.24 11.72
N ASP A 161 1.52 8.23 12.60
CA ASP A 161 1.36 7.26 13.67
C ASP A 161 0.16 6.34 13.45
N SER A 162 0.00 5.87 12.22
CA SER A 162 -1.09 5.00 11.81
C SER A 162 -1.07 3.65 12.53
N ASP A 163 0.10 3.14 12.88
CA ASP A 163 0.26 1.88 13.62
C ASP A 163 -0.42 1.97 15.01
N ALA A 164 -0.17 3.05 15.75
CA ALA A 164 -0.79 3.26 17.07
C ALA A 164 -2.32 3.40 16.97
N PHE A 165 -2.82 4.05 15.90
CA PHE A 165 -4.26 4.12 15.65
C PHE A 165 -4.87 2.72 15.48
N PHE A 166 -4.34 1.92 14.55
CA PHE A 166 -4.88 0.61 14.24
C PHE A 166 -4.67 -0.42 15.35
N ALA A 167 -3.58 -0.32 16.11
CA ALA A 167 -3.38 -1.10 17.33
C ALA A 167 -4.46 -0.82 18.37
N ARG A 168 -4.85 0.45 18.54
CA ARG A 168 -5.87 0.86 19.51
C ARG A 168 -7.27 0.35 19.14
N VAL A 169 -7.62 0.35 17.85
CA VAL A 169 -8.93 -0.15 17.39
C VAL A 169 -8.94 -1.65 17.08
N GLY A 170 -7.76 -2.31 17.06
CA GLY A 170 -7.65 -3.76 16.88
C GLY A 170 -7.87 -4.23 15.44
N THR A 171 -7.60 -3.39 14.45
CA THR A 171 -7.85 -3.72 13.03
C THR A 171 -6.59 -3.74 12.16
N GLN A 172 -5.44 -3.97 12.77
CA GLN A 172 -4.20 -4.29 12.07
C GLN A 172 -4.29 -5.66 11.38
N LEU A 173 -3.78 -5.77 10.18
CA LEU A 173 -3.68 -7.03 9.44
C LEU A 173 -2.32 -7.67 9.73
N MET A 174 -2.32 -8.64 10.63
CA MET A 174 -1.12 -9.32 11.12
C MET A 174 -0.92 -10.64 10.37
N THR A 175 -0.08 -10.65 9.34
CA THR A 175 0.22 -11.85 8.55
C THR A 175 1.57 -12.47 8.89
N GLY A 176 2.48 -11.69 9.47
CA GLY A 176 3.90 -12.00 9.48
C GLY A 176 4.50 -11.94 8.07
N ARG A 177 5.79 -12.20 7.95
CA ARG A 177 6.48 -12.23 6.64
C ARG A 177 5.93 -13.33 5.76
N THR A 178 5.51 -12.99 4.55
CA THR A 178 4.87 -13.92 3.60
C THR A 178 5.86 -14.66 2.70
N GLY A 179 7.09 -14.16 2.60
CA GLY A 179 8.11 -14.70 1.68
C GLY A 179 7.91 -14.30 0.21
N THR A 180 6.95 -13.41 -0.07
CA THR A 180 6.74 -12.81 -1.40
C THR A 180 6.69 -11.30 -1.29
N ASN A 181 6.87 -10.60 -2.41
CA ASN A 181 6.61 -9.16 -2.51
C ASN A 181 6.22 -8.84 -3.97
N VAL A 182 4.97 -8.45 -4.15
CA VAL A 182 4.41 -7.95 -5.40
C VAL A 182 3.69 -6.62 -5.18
N SER A 183 4.28 -5.76 -4.33
CA SER A 183 3.75 -4.46 -3.88
C SER A 183 2.46 -4.59 -3.05
N ASP A 184 1.60 -3.57 -3.04
CA ASP A 184 0.46 -3.49 -2.14
C ASP A 184 -0.86 -3.87 -2.85
N LEU A 185 -1.83 -4.28 -2.05
CA LEU A 185 -3.21 -4.52 -2.45
C LEU A 185 -4.14 -3.57 -1.69
N TYR A 186 -5.15 -3.08 -2.38
CA TYR A 186 -6.15 -2.15 -1.89
C TYR A 186 -7.54 -2.69 -2.20
N LEU A 187 -8.40 -2.72 -1.20
CA LEU A 187 -9.75 -3.28 -1.29
C LEU A 187 -10.76 -2.33 -0.65
N TYR A 188 -11.88 -2.13 -1.33
CA TYR A 188 -13.11 -1.62 -0.77
C TYR A 188 -14.19 -2.69 -0.91
N LEU A 189 -15.00 -2.91 0.13
CA LEU A 189 -16.22 -3.71 0.12
C LEU A 189 -17.36 -2.85 0.64
N ARG A 190 -18.52 -2.98 0.00
CA ARG A 190 -19.77 -2.32 0.42
C ARG A 190 -20.52 -3.17 1.42
#